data_e5e8d34eb1053d8b5dd2775e277f7bd1
#
_entry.id   e5e8d34eb1053d8b5dd2775e277f7bd1
#
_cell.length_a   1.000
_cell.length_b   1.000
_cell.length_c   1.000
_cell.angle_alpha   90.00
_cell.angle_beta   90.00
_cell.angle_gamma   90.00
#
_symmetry.space_group_name_H-M   'P 1'
#
loop_
_entity.id
_entity.type
_entity.pdbx_description
1 polymer ?
#
loop_
_entity_poly.entity_id
_entity_poly.type
_entity_poly.pdbx_seq_one_letter_code
_entity_poly.pdbx_strand_id
1 'polypeptide(L)'
;MKLINTKIKDLKIIKSKVFNDERGFLRETYKKKLIKNKDFPFDIVSFSKKNVLRGLHIQTRRLQAKIVSVAQGEIFDVAVDLRKSSKTFGKYVGLIISAKSDFSFYIPEGFAHGFLCLSKECVVNYKCSQYRDASTEKTINWNDKKINIKWP
;
A
#
# COMPACT_ATOMS: atom_id res chain seq x y z
N MET A 1 -13.93 8.80 7.92
CA MET A 1 -12.70 7.99 7.84
C MET A 1 -12.17 7.71 9.22
N LYS A 2 -11.63 6.49 9.46
CA LYS A 2 -10.94 6.11 10.71
C LYS A 2 -9.73 5.22 10.40
N LEU A 3 -8.72 5.26 11.29
CA LEU A 3 -7.55 4.39 11.23
C LEU A 3 -7.82 3.12 12.05
N ILE A 4 -7.56 1.96 11.47
CA ILE A 4 -7.66 0.66 12.12
C ILE A 4 -6.26 0.04 12.12
N ASN A 5 -5.84 -0.52 13.26
CA ASN A 5 -4.56 -1.21 13.39
C ASN A 5 -4.57 -2.53 12.60
N THR A 6 -3.43 -2.84 12.00
CA THR A 6 -3.15 -4.21 11.54
C THR A 6 -2.37 -4.98 12.62
N LYS A 7 -1.99 -6.22 12.33
CA LYS A 7 -1.10 -7.00 13.22
C LYS A 7 0.28 -6.37 13.42
N ILE A 8 0.72 -5.49 12.52
CA ILE A 8 1.90 -4.63 12.70
C ILE A 8 1.40 -3.22 12.98
N LYS A 9 1.56 -2.74 14.21
CA LYS A 9 0.90 -1.56 14.77
C LYS A 9 0.97 -0.30 13.91
N ASP A 10 2.07 -0.09 13.17
CA ASP A 10 2.27 1.13 12.40
C ASP A 10 1.62 1.09 11.02
N LEU A 11 1.39 -0.13 10.48
CA LEU A 11 0.59 -0.32 9.28
C LEU A 11 -0.89 -0.14 9.61
N LYS A 12 -1.61 0.70 8.85
CA LYS A 12 -3.01 1.03 9.14
C LYS A 12 -3.91 0.75 7.94
N ILE A 13 -5.10 0.30 8.24
CA ILE A 13 -6.23 0.36 7.32
C ILE A 13 -6.92 1.71 7.50
N ILE A 14 -7.09 2.46 6.42
CA ILE A 14 -7.88 3.68 6.38
C ILE A 14 -9.29 3.31 5.95
N LYS A 15 -10.16 3.06 6.92
CA LYS A 15 -11.58 2.73 6.67
C LYS A 15 -12.35 3.98 6.29
N SER A 16 -13.10 3.93 5.18
CA SER A 16 -13.89 5.03 4.64
C SER A 16 -15.37 4.68 4.64
N LYS A 17 -16.24 5.69 4.62
CA LYS A 17 -17.64 5.50 4.29
C LYS A 17 -17.77 5.44 2.77
N VAL A 18 -18.55 4.49 2.28
CA VAL A 18 -18.95 4.37 0.88
C VAL A 18 -20.38 4.88 0.79
N PHE A 19 -20.64 5.75 -0.18
CA PHE A 19 -21.96 6.30 -0.48
C PHE A 19 -22.41 5.67 -1.81
N ASN A 20 -23.39 4.80 -1.73
CA ASN A 20 -23.95 4.11 -2.91
C ASN A 20 -25.25 4.79 -3.34
N ASP A 21 -25.45 4.91 -4.66
CA ASP A 21 -26.71 5.31 -5.28
C ASP A 21 -26.89 4.55 -6.64
N GLU A 22 -27.91 4.87 -7.39
CA GLU A 22 -28.21 4.25 -8.69
C GLU A 22 -27.12 4.43 -9.76
N ARG A 23 -26.26 5.44 -9.61
CA ARG A 23 -25.13 5.73 -10.51
C ARG A 23 -23.87 4.97 -10.15
N GLY A 24 -23.81 4.31 -8.96
CA GLY A 24 -22.64 3.60 -8.45
C GLY A 24 -22.27 4.01 -7.03
N PHE A 25 -21.00 4.36 -6.78
CA PHE A 25 -20.56 4.77 -5.46
C PHE A 25 -19.57 5.94 -5.48
N LEU A 26 -19.55 6.67 -4.37
CA LEU A 26 -18.51 7.65 -4.03
C LEU A 26 -17.82 7.23 -2.74
N ARG A 27 -16.50 7.27 -2.73
CA ARG A 27 -15.67 6.98 -1.57
C ARG A 27 -14.53 7.98 -1.46
N GLU A 28 -14.34 8.53 -0.26
CA GLU A 28 -13.15 9.31 0.03
C GLU A 28 -11.97 8.38 0.29
N THR A 29 -10.84 8.57 -0.39
CA THR A 29 -9.66 7.72 -0.23
C THR A 29 -8.62 8.30 0.73
N TYR A 30 -8.67 9.64 0.95
CA TYR A 30 -7.73 10.35 1.81
C TYR A 30 -8.33 11.65 2.38
N LYS A 31 -7.93 12.00 3.59
CA LYS A 31 -8.09 13.32 4.20
C LYS A 31 -6.80 13.73 4.89
N LYS A 32 -6.26 14.92 4.59
CA LYS A 32 -4.98 15.42 5.15
C LYS A 32 -4.92 15.29 6.68
N LYS A 33 -6.00 15.62 7.38
CA LYS A 33 -6.07 15.56 8.85
C LYS A 33 -6.01 14.16 9.46
N LEU A 34 -6.09 13.09 8.63
CA LEU A 34 -6.14 11.71 9.11
C LEU A 34 -4.77 11.22 9.59
N ILE A 35 -3.72 11.58 8.86
CA ILE A 35 -2.33 11.25 9.20
C ILE A 35 -1.66 12.54 9.67
N LYS A 36 -1.59 12.71 11.00
CA LYS A 36 -1.02 13.92 11.60
C LYS A 36 0.46 14.07 11.24
N ASN A 37 0.89 15.32 11.06
CA ASN A 37 2.29 15.70 10.81
C ASN A 37 2.92 15.04 9.57
N LYS A 38 2.09 14.69 8.57
CA LYS A 38 2.56 14.12 7.33
C LYS A 38 1.77 14.65 6.13
N ASP A 39 2.52 15.17 5.16
CA ASP A 39 1.97 15.56 3.87
C ASP A 39 2.19 14.47 2.81
N PHE A 40 1.33 14.48 1.79
CA PHE A 40 1.40 13.56 0.67
C PHE A 40 1.35 14.37 -0.64
N PRO A 41 2.47 15.00 -1.02
CA PRO A 41 2.52 15.93 -2.15
C PRO A 41 2.61 15.24 -3.52
N PHE A 42 2.74 13.91 -3.57
CA PHE A 42 3.03 13.18 -4.78
C PHE A 42 2.06 12.02 -5.00
N ASP A 43 1.44 11.97 -6.16
CA ASP A 43 0.50 10.92 -6.55
C ASP A 43 1.06 10.10 -7.72
N ILE A 44 0.85 8.80 -7.67
CA ILE A 44 1.23 7.85 -8.73
C ILE A 44 0.02 6.98 -9.06
N VAL A 45 -0.11 6.62 -10.32
CA VAL A 45 -1.03 5.58 -10.81
C VAL A 45 -0.23 4.49 -11.47
N SER A 46 -0.57 3.23 -11.23
CA SER A 46 -0.04 2.09 -11.98
C SER A 46 -1.17 1.25 -12.57
N PHE A 47 -0.95 0.76 -13.78
CA PHE A 47 -1.78 -0.25 -14.43
C PHE A 47 -1.00 -1.56 -14.48
N SER A 48 -1.65 -2.69 -14.22
CA SER A 48 -1.04 -4.03 -14.30
C SER A 48 -2.05 -5.06 -14.80
N LYS A 49 -1.56 -6.02 -15.57
CA LYS A 49 -2.31 -7.20 -16.02
C LYS A 49 -2.26 -8.29 -14.94
N LYS A 50 -3.14 -9.28 -15.06
CA LYS A 50 -3.21 -10.44 -14.18
C LYS A 50 -1.83 -11.09 -13.97
N ASN A 51 -1.56 -11.53 -12.75
CA ASN A 51 -0.32 -12.18 -12.33
C ASN A 51 0.93 -11.29 -12.40
N VAL A 52 0.81 -10.01 -12.73
CA VAL A 52 1.93 -9.07 -12.62
C VAL A 52 2.18 -8.77 -11.14
N LEU A 53 3.40 -9.02 -10.68
CA LEU A 53 3.88 -8.63 -9.37
C LEU A 53 4.78 -7.40 -9.53
N ARG A 54 4.51 -6.35 -8.73
CA ARG A 54 5.35 -5.15 -8.63
C ARG A 54 5.93 -5.07 -7.21
N GLY A 55 7.22 -4.92 -7.09
CA GLY A 55 7.90 -4.80 -5.79
C GLY A 55 8.87 -5.94 -5.53
N LEU A 56 9.29 -6.12 -4.28
CA LEU A 56 9.05 -5.23 -3.13
C LEU A 56 10.02 -4.04 -3.19
N HIS A 57 9.52 -2.82 -3.19
CA HIS A 57 10.34 -1.63 -3.33
C HIS A 57 10.40 -0.82 -2.04
N ILE A 58 11.57 -0.27 -1.74
CA ILE A 58 11.81 0.67 -0.64
C ILE A 58 12.81 1.73 -1.08
N GLN A 59 12.58 2.99 -0.73
CA GLN A 59 13.62 4.04 -0.84
C GLN A 59 14.46 4.04 0.45
N THR A 60 15.79 4.06 0.30
CA THR A 60 16.73 4.05 1.43
C THR A 60 17.14 5.45 1.88
N ARG A 61 16.93 6.46 1.03
CA ARG A 61 16.97 7.88 1.35
C ARG A 61 15.63 8.49 0.97
N ARG A 62 15.29 9.66 1.56
CA ARG A 62 13.96 10.28 1.38
C ARG A 62 12.84 9.25 1.55
N LEU A 63 12.87 8.60 2.71
CA LEU A 63 11.93 7.51 3.03
C LEU A 63 10.51 7.94 2.72
N GLN A 64 9.77 7.08 2.05
CA GLN A 64 8.46 7.39 1.51
C GLN A 64 7.37 6.57 2.22
N ALA A 65 6.42 7.26 2.86
CA ALA A 65 5.16 6.64 3.24
C ALA A 65 4.19 6.63 2.06
N LYS A 66 3.28 5.66 2.04
CA LYS A 66 2.29 5.49 0.98
C LYS A 66 0.89 5.28 1.54
N ILE A 67 -0.10 5.77 0.81
CA ILE A 67 -1.49 5.36 0.96
C ILE A 67 -1.90 4.72 -0.35
N VAL A 68 -2.26 3.44 -0.29
CA VAL A 68 -2.59 2.61 -1.46
C VAL A 68 -4.09 2.41 -1.53
N SER A 69 -4.66 2.67 -2.70
CA SER A 69 -6.07 2.38 -3.01
C SER A 69 -6.20 1.79 -4.41
N VAL A 70 -7.19 0.93 -4.61
CA VAL A 70 -7.47 0.31 -5.91
C VAL A 70 -8.64 1.04 -6.56
N ALA A 71 -8.42 1.53 -7.79
CA ALA A 71 -9.45 2.19 -8.60
C ALA A 71 -10.17 1.19 -9.51
N GLN A 72 -9.48 0.13 -9.95
CA GLN A 72 -10.03 -0.93 -10.79
C GLN A 72 -9.40 -2.28 -10.44
N GLY A 73 -10.18 -3.35 -10.47
CA GLY A 73 -9.71 -4.71 -10.24
C GLY A 73 -9.44 -5.04 -8.77
N GLU A 74 -8.54 -6.00 -8.56
CA GLU A 74 -8.20 -6.55 -7.25
C GLU A 74 -6.72 -6.90 -7.19
N ILE A 75 -6.10 -6.65 -6.04
CA ILE A 75 -4.69 -6.95 -5.77
C ILE A 75 -4.53 -7.66 -4.41
N PHE A 76 -3.46 -8.43 -4.28
CA PHE A 76 -2.90 -8.80 -2.98
C PHE A 76 -1.75 -7.84 -2.68
N ASP A 77 -1.98 -6.92 -1.75
CA ASP A 77 -1.04 -5.85 -1.39
C ASP A 77 -0.24 -6.21 -0.15
N VAL A 78 1.08 -6.03 -0.19
CA VAL A 78 2.01 -6.50 0.84
C VAL A 78 2.93 -5.38 1.30
N ALA A 79 3.04 -5.21 2.61
CA ALA A 79 4.02 -4.34 3.25
C ALA A 79 4.89 -5.13 4.25
N VAL A 80 6.21 -5.03 4.11
CA VAL A 80 7.21 -5.73 4.93
C VAL A 80 7.96 -4.73 5.79
N ASP A 81 8.02 -4.95 7.10
CA ASP A 81 8.77 -4.10 8.02
C ASP A 81 10.28 -4.32 7.87
N LEU A 82 11.01 -3.29 7.43
CA LEU A 82 12.46 -3.33 7.25
C LEU A 82 13.20 -2.35 8.19
N ARG A 83 12.53 -1.84 9.19
CA ARG A 83 13.12 -0.98 10.21
C ARG A 83 13.96 -1.81 11.18
N LYS A 84 15.29 -1.64 11.14
CA LYS A 84 16.26 -2.49 11.87
C LYS A 84 15.97 -2.60 13.38
N SER A 85 15.48 -1.54 14.00
CA SER A 85 15.15 -1.51 15.44
C SER A 85 13.73 -2.00 15.78
N SER A 86 12.93 -2.39 14.77
CA SER A 86 11.56 -2.83 14.98
C SER A 86 11.49 -4.26 15.51
N LYS A 87 10.63 -4.48 16.49
CA LYS A 87 10.28 -5.83 16.98
C LYS A 87 9.61 -6.70 15.92
N THR A 88 9.12 -6.08 14.84
CA THR A 88 8.48 -6.76 13.70
C THR A 88 9.34 -6.75 12.45
N PHE A 89 10.65 -6.50 12.57
CA PHE A 89 11.59 -6.57 11.46
C PHE A 89 11.46 -7.90 10.69
N GLY A 90 11.35 -7.83 9.36
CA GLY A 90 11.15 -8.98 8.48
C GLY A 90 9.72 -9.57 8.49
N LYS A 91 8.81 -9.08 9.32
CA LYS A 91 7.40 -9.48 9.27
C LYS A 91 6.62 -8.65 8.25
N TYR A 92 5.55 -9.23 7.72
CA TYR A 92 4.73 -8.55 6.73
C TYR A 92 3.23 -8.57 7.06
N VAL A 93 2.50 -7.66 6.46
CA VAL A 93 1.04 -7.69 6.35
C VAL A 93 0.69 -7.81 4.88
N GLY A 94 -0.18 -8.77 4.54
CA GLY A 94 -0.79 -8.90 3.23
C GLY A 94 -2.30 -8.68 3.33
N LEU A 95 -2.88 -7.93 2.40
CA LEU A 95 -4.29 -7.58 2.34
C LEU A 95 -4.81 -7.75 0.91
N ILE A 96 -5.99 -8.32 0.74
CA ILE A 96 -6.71 -8.24 -0.53
C ILE A 96 -7.44 -6.90 -0.56
N ILE A 97 -7.14 -6.08 -1.58
CA ILE A 97 -7.76 -4.78 -1.80
C ILE A 97 -8.33 -4.75 -3.22
N SER A 98 -9.57 -4.31 -3.34
CA SER A 98 -10.24 -4.17 -4.64
C SER A 98 -10.85 -2.77 -4.81
N ALA A 99 -11.31 -2.47 -6.01
CA ALA A 99 -12.07 -1.25 -6.29
C ALA A 99 -13.34 -1.14 -5.42
N LYS A 100 -13.89 -2.27 -4.96
CA LYS A 100 -15.09 -2.35 -4.09
C LYS A 100 -14.76 -2.26 -2.59
N SER A 101 -13.48 -2.32 -2.22
CA SER A 101 -13.08 -2.22 -0.81
C SER A 101 -13.41 -0.85 -0.24
N ASP A 102 -13.93 -0.81 0.98
CA ASP A 102 -14.26 0.42 1.71
C ASP A 102 -13.05 0.99 2.48
N PHE A 103 -11.84 0.59 2.10
CA PHE A 103 -10.62 1.00 2.77
C PHE A 103 -9.44 1.21 1.80
N SER A 104 -8.44 1.95 2.29
CA SER A 104 -7.11 2.10 1.71
C SER A 104 -6.06 1.60 2.69
N PHE A 105 -4.86 1.28 2.22
CA PHE A 105 -3.77 0.80 3.07
C PHE A 105 -2.72 1.88 3.27
N TYR A 106 -2.48 2.27 4.53
CA TYR A 106 -1.40 3.19 4.90
C TYR A 106 -0.16 2.40 5.31
N ILE A 107 0.92 2.68 4.62
CA ILE A 107 2.24 2.07 4.78
C ILE A 107 3.21 3.19 5.15
N PRO A 108 3.73 3.25 6.39
CA PRO A 108 4.68 4.27 6.79
C PRO A 108 6.06 4.06 6.19
N GLU A 109 6.97 4.99 6.46
CA GLU A 109 8.38 4.88 6.06
C GLU A 109 9.05 3.65 6.68
N GLY A 110 10.05 3.10 5.96
CA GLY A 110 10.83 1.95 6.43
C GLY A 110 10.19 0.60 6.14
N PHE A 111 9.07 0.59 5.42
CA PHE A 111 8.46 -0.64 4.91
C PHE A 111 8.77 -0.81 3.41
N ALA A 112 9.12 -2.04 3.01
CA ALA A 112 9.10 -2.42 1.62
C ALA A 112 7.66 -2.74 1.20
N HIS A 113 7.29 -2.34 -0.03
CA HIS A 113 5.94 -2.46 -0.54
C HIS A 113 5.91 -3.11 -1.91
N GLY A 114 4.92 -3.95 -2.13
CA GLY A 114 4.64 -4.55 -3.42
C GLY A 114 3.24 -5.16 -3.46
N PHE A 115 2.80 -5.53 -4.65
CA PHE A 115 1.50 -6.18 -4.84
C PHE A 115 1.50 -7.16 -6.00
N LEU A 116 0.55 -8.11 -5.96
CA LEU A 116 0.22 -9.02 -7.04
C LEU A 116 -1.17 -8.66 -7.58
N CYS A 117 -1.30 -8.48 -8.90
CA CYS A 117 -2.59 -8.28 -9.56
C CYS A 117 -3.35 -9.60 -9.66
N LEU A 118 -4.51 -9.70 -9.00
CA LEU A 118 -5.34 -10.92 -8.94
C LEU A 118 -6.41 -10.95 -10.04
N SER A 119 -6.97 -9.80 -10.41
CA SER A 119 -7.97 -9.65 -11.47
C SER A 119 -7.34 -9.66 -12.87
N LYS A 120 -8.17 -9.67 -13.93
CA LYS A 120 -7.69 -9.57 -15.33
C LYS A 120 -6.74 -8.40 -15.51
N GLU A 121 -7.04 -7.28 -14.86
CA GLU A 121 -6.24 -6.07 -14.81
C GLU A 121 -6.55 -5.29 -13.53
N CYS A 122 -5.66 -4.41 -13.11
CA CYS A 122 -5.89 -3.53 -11.99
C CYS A 122 -5.28 -2.14 -12.22
N VAL A 123 -5.94 -1.12 -11.63
CA VAL A 123 -5.45 0.25 -11.51
C VAL A 123 -5.28 0.57 -10.05
N VAL A 124 -4.05 0.91 -9.66
CA VAL A 124 -3.69 1.21 -8.28
C VAL A 124 -3.21 2.65 -8.18
N ASN A 125 -3.81 3.38 -7.22
CA ASN A 125 -3.44 4.75 -6.89
C ASN A 125 -2.60 4.78 -5.62
N TYR A 126 -1.55 5.61 -5.62
CA TYR A 126 -0.68 5.83 -4.47
C TYR A 126 -0.63 7.32 -4.16
N LYS A 127 -0.84 7.68 -2.90
CA LYS A 127 -0.40 8.98 -2.36
C LYS A 127 0.90 8.76 -1.61
N CYS A 128 1.91 9.55 -1.93
CA CYS A 128 3.27 9.37 -1.43
C CYS A 128 3.73 10.62 -0.66
N SER A 129 4.39 10.41 0.48
CA SER A 129 4.88 11.50 1.33
C SER A 129 6.16 12.15 0.80
N GLN A 130 6.81 11.53 -0.20
CA GLN A 130 8.02 12.04 -0.86
C GLN A 130 7.98 11.71 -2.35
N TYR A 131 8.72 12.49 -3.15
CA TYR A 131 8.94 12.17 -4.55
C TYR A 131 9.72 10.87 -4.72
N ARG A 132 9.50 10.20 -5.84
CA ARG A 132 10.27 9.01 -6.19
C ARG A 132 11.73 9.39 -6.47
N ASP A 133 12.64 8.67 -5.83
CA ASP A 133 14.08 8.77 -6.05
C ASP A 133 14.61 7.40 -6.48
N ALA A 134 14.68 7.21 -7.80
CA ALA A 134 15.12 5.95 -8.40
C ALA A 134 16.55 5.56 -8.02
N SER A 135 17.42 6.55 -7.72
CA SER A 135 18.81 6.29 -7.34
C SER A 135 18.95 5.65 -5.97
N THR A 136 17.94 5.80 -5.10
CA THR A 136 17.92 5.24 -3.74
C THR A 136 16.91 4.12 -3.54
N GLU A 137 16.15 3.80 -4.60
CA GLU A 137 15.20 2.69 -4.60
C GLU A 137 15.93 1.35 -4.57
N LYS A 138 15.53 0.47 -3.68
CA LYS A 138 16.01 -0.91 -3.57
C LYS A 138 14.84 -1.86 -3.76
N THR A 139 15.13 -2.98 -4.41
CA THR A 139 14.20 -4.09 -4.61
C THR A 139 14.59 -5.26 -3.72
N ILE A 140 13.61 -5.82 -3.02
CA ILE A 140 13.72 -7.05 -2.26
C ILE A 140 13.05 -8.15 -3.04
N ASN A 141 13.67 -9.32 -3.07
CA ASN A 141 13.11 -10.43 -3.80
C ASN A 141 11.73 -10.83 -3.24
N TRP A 142 10.75 -10.92 -4.09
CA TRP A 142 9.37 -11.25 -3.73
C TRP A 142 9.24 -12.64 -3.10
N ASN A 143 10.14 -13.59 -3.44
CA ASN A 143 10.18 -14.94 -2.91
C ASN A 143 11.28 -15.15 -1.84
N ASP A 144 11.73 -14.09 -1.16
CA ASP A 144 12.73 -14.19 -0.09
C ASP A 144 12.25 -15.19 0.99
N LYS A 145 13.07 -16.24 1.21
CA LYS A 145 12.73 -17.35 2.13
C LYS A 145 12.65 -16.92 3.60
N LYS A 146 13.34 -15.85 4.00
CA LYS A 146 13.31 -15.33 5.37
C LYS A 146 12.03 -14.56 5.63
N ILE A 147 11.56 -13.77 4.67
CA ILE A 147 10.29 -13.05 4.75
C ILE A 147 9.13 -14.03 4.58
N ASN A 148 9.26 -14.98 3.64
CA ASN A 148 8.32 -16.07 3.38
C ASN A 148 6.88 -15.59 3.18
N ILE A 149 6.69 -14.61 2.28
CA ILE A 149 5.36 -14.10 1.93
C ILE A 149 4.55 -15.22 1.29
N LYS A 150 3.33 -15.41 1.77
CA LYS A 150 2.38 -16.38 1.19
C LYS A 150 1.55 -15.64 0.15
N TRP A 151 2.08 -15.58 -1.06
CA TRP A 151 1.37 -15.07 -2.23
C TRP A 151 0.23 -16.01 -2.62
N PRO A 152 -0.95 -15.49 -3.06
CA PRO A 152 -2.04 -16.32 -3.60
C PRO A 152 -1.65 -17.11 -4.83
#